data_6f4b72a2dc4f8ed666a388499ee3e3e6
#
_entry.id   6f4b72a2dc4f8ed666a388499ee3e3e6
#
_cell.length_a   1.000
_cell.length_b   1.000
_cell.length_c   1.000
_cell.angle_alpha   90.00
_cell.angle_beta   90.00
_cell.angle_gamma   90.00
#
_symmetry.space_group_name_H-M   'P 1'
#
loop_
_entity.id
_entity.type
_entity.pdbx_description
1 polymer ?
#
loop_
_entity_poly.entity_id
_entity_poly.type
_entity_poly.pdbx_seq_one_letter_code
_entity_poly.pdbx_strand_id
1 'polypeptide(L)'
;MTTQIQHFINGQRTAAGSTRTADVLNPSTGEVQAQVLLASAADVDAAVAGAAEAQKEWAAFNPQRRARVFMRFIDLVNQNADELAELLSLEHGKTVADSLGDIQRGIEVIEFAVGIPHLLKGEFTEGAGTGIDVYSIRQPLGVVAGITPFNFPAMIPLWKAGPALACGNAFVLKPSERDPSVPVRLAELFIEAGLPPGVFQVVHGDKEAVDAILEHPTIQAVGFVGSSDIAQYIYSGAAAHGKRSQCFGGAKNHMIVMPDADLDQAVDALIGAGYGSAGERCMAISVAVPVGEETANRLRARLVERINQLRVGHSLDPKADYGPLVTGAALERVRNYIGQGVDAGAELVVDGRERGSDDLTFGD
;
A
#
# COMPACT_ATOMS: atom_id res chain seq x y z
N MET A 1 4.54 -13.76 26.03
CA MET A 1 3.17 -13.33 25.62
C MET A 1 3.32 -12.73 24.23
N THR A 2 2.55 -13.17 23.27
CA THR A 2 2.57 -12.63 21.90
C THR A 2 2.06 -11.18 21.92
N THR A 3 2.76 -10.26 21.25
CA THR A 3 2.35 -8.86 21.18
C THR A 3 1.02 -8.74 20.44
N GLN A 4 0.06 -7.99 20.98
CA GLN A 4 -1.21 -7.73 20.33
C GLN A 4 -1.20 -6.35 19.64
N ILE A 5 -1.44 -6.34 18.33
CA ILE A 5 -1.56 -5.12 17.53
C ILE A 5 -3.01 -4.67 17.57
N GLN A 6 -3.24 -3.47 18.08
CA GLN A 6 -4.55 -2.88 18.30
C GLN A 6 -4.93 -1.93 17.16
N HIS A 7 -6.22 -1.63 17.04
CA HIS A 7 -6.70 -0.52 16.22
C HIS A 7 -6.14 0.82 16.72
N PHE A 8 -6.14 1.82 15.85
CA PHE A 8 -5.84 3.20 16.25
C PHE A 8 -7.09 4.06 16.00
N ILE A 9 -7.83 4.33 17.07
CA ILE A 9 -9.12 5.03 17.01
C ILE A 9 -9.09 6.23 17.95
N ASN A 10 -9.56 7.37 17.46
CA ASN A 10 -9.62 8.63 18.20
C ASN A 10 -8.27 9.06 18.80
N GLY A 11 -7.18 8.81 18.07
CA GLY A 11 -5.83 9.22 18.44
C GLY A 11 -5.12 8.31 19.44
N GLN A 12 -5.62 7.11 19.68
CA GLN A 12 -5.02 6.14 20.61
C GLN A 12 -5.17 4.69 20.15
N ARG A 13 -4.24 3.84 20.58
CA ARG A 13 -4.37 2.39 20.42
C ARG A 13 -5.50 1.88 21.30
N THR A 14 -6.35 1.02 20.76
CA THR A 14 -7.49 0.43 21.48
C THR A 14 -7.86 -0.94 20.91
N ALA A 15 -8.30 -1.82 21.80
CA ALA A 15 -8.91 -3.08 21.38
C ALA A 15 -10.37 -2.88 20.90
N ALA A 16 -10.99 -1.75 21.24
CA ALA A 16 -12.42 -1.51 21.03
C ALA A 16 -13.26 -2.69 21.59
N GLY A 17 -14.13 -3.29 20.78
CA GLY A 17 -14.88 -4.50 21.14
C GLY A 17 -14.35 -5.78 20.51
N SER A 18 -13.22 -5.69 19.79
CA SER A 18 -12.69 -6.81 19.01
C SER A 18 -12.20 -7.96 19.88
N THR A 19 -12.64 -9.18 19.56
CA THR A 19 -12.22 -10.43 20.22
C THR A 19 -11.56 -11.41 19.25
N ARG A 20 -11.71 -11.18 17.93
CA ARG A 20 -11.08 -11.99 16.88
C ARG A 20 -9.68 -11.46 16.58
N THR A 21 -8.76 -12.38 16.28
CA THR A 21 -7.39 -12.03 15.91
C THR A 21 -6.96 -12.77 14.64
N ALA A 22 -5.93 -12.26 13.98
CA ALA A 22 -5.15 -12.96 12.97
C ALA A 22 -3.67 -12.95 13.38
N ASP A 23 -2.95 -13.99 12.98
CA ASP A 23 -1.52 -14.08 13.23
C ASP A 23 -0.73 -13.19 12.25
N VAL A 24 0.25 -12.49 12.78
CA VAL A 24 1.25 -11.72 12.02
C VAL A 24 2.55 -12.52 12.04
N LEU A 25 2.94 -12.99 10.85
CA LEU A 25 4.11 -13.83 10.69
C LEU A 25 5.36 -12.99 10.46
N ASN A 26 6.52 -13.53 10.84
CA ASN A 26 7.79 -13.12 10.27
C ASN A 26 8.03 -14.01 9.03
N PRO A 27 7.97 -13.47 7.79
CA PRO A 27 8.10 -14.30 6.59
C PRO A 27 9.44 -15.01 6.45
N SER A 28 10.50 -14.45 7.04
CA SER A 28 11.85 -15.06 7.01
C SER A 28 11.94 -16.33 7.87
N THR A 29 11.21 -16.39 8.99
CA THR A 29 11.27 -17.54 9.92
C THR A 29 10.00 -18.39 9.92
N GLY A 30 8.88 -17.86 9.36
CA GLY A 30 7.57 -18.49 9.43
C GLY A 30 6.91 -18.45 10.82
N GLU A 31 7.55 -17.83 11.81
CA GLU A 31 7.05 -17.75 13.17
C GLU A 31 5.99 -16.67 13.35
N VAL A 32 5.04 -16.91 14.26
CA VAL A 32 4.07 -15.89 14.69
C VAL A 32 4.78 -14.89 15.61
N GLN A 33 4.98 -13.67 15.16
CA GLN A 33 5.63 -12.61 15.94
C GLN A 33 4.63 -11.72 16.71
N ALA A 34 3.41 -11.59 16.20
CA ALA A 34 2.34 -10.81 16.82
C ALA A 34 0.96 -11.34 16.42
N GLN A 35 -0.08 -10.82 17.07
CA GLN A 35 -1.47 -11.02 16.66
C GLN A 35 -2.15 -9.66 16.47
N VAL A 36 -2.85 -9.48 15.36
CA VAL A 36 -3.63 -8.28 15.06
C VAL A 36 -5.11 -8.52 15.37
N LEU A 37 -5.75 -7.54 16.01
CA LEU A 37 -7.19 -7.56 16.25
C LEU A 37 -7.96 -7.39 14.92
N LEU A 38 -9.09 -8.07 14.79
CA LEU A 38 -9.98 -7.95 13.65
C LEU A 38 -11.29 -7.30 14.10
N ALA A 39 -11.60 -6.13 13.52
CA ALA A 39 -12.77 -5.34 13.85
C ALA A 39 -14.08 -6.04 13.47
N SER A 40 -15.06 -5.89 14.31
CA SER A 40 -16.46 -6.12 14.01
C SER A 40 -17.09 -4.91 13.30
N ALA A 41 -18.29 -5.05 12.79
CA ALA A 41 -19.06 -3.94 12.23
C ALA A 41 -19.27 -2.80 13.25
N ALA A 42 -19.44 -3.13 14.54
CA ALA A 42 -19.59 -2.15 15.62
C ALA A 42 -18.29 -1.34 15.86
N ASP A 43 -17.12 -1.96 15.73
CA ASP A 43 -15.83 -1.26 15.86
C ASP A 43 -15.62 -0.29 14.69
N VAL A 44 -16.01 -0.68 13.47
CA VAL A 44 -16.02 0.20 12.30
C VAL A 44 -16.96 1.39 12.50
N ASP A 45 -18.18 1.14 12.97
CA ASP A 45 -19.16 2.20 13.26
C ASP A 45 -18.62 3.22 14.27
N ALA A 46 -18.01 2.74 15.36
CA ALA A 46 -17.40 3.61 16.38
C ALA A 46 -16.24 4.46 15.80
N ALA A 47 -15.39 3.88 14.97
CA ALA A 47 -14.31 4.60 14.30
C ALA A 47 -14.87 5.66 13.34
N VAL A 48 -15.89 5.33 12.55
CA VAL A 48 -16.53 6.26 11.61
C VAL A 48 -17.26 7.39 12.33
N ALA A 49 -17.94 7.10 13.45
CA ALA A 49 -18.58 8.13 14.27
C ALA A 49 -17.56 9.13 14.82
N GLY A 50 -16.42 8.65 15.35
CA GLY A 50 -15.32 9.49 15.80
C GLY A 50 -14.74 10.33 14.66
N ALA A 51 -14.55 9.72 13.49
CA ALA A 51 -14.06 10.40 12.29
C ALA A 51 -15.02 11.52 11.83
N ALA A 52 -16.32 11.28 11.85
CA ALA A 52 -17.34 12.26 11.45
C ALA A 52 -17.35 13.49 12.37
N GLU A 53 -17.13 13.30 13.67
CA GLU A 53 -17.04 14.40 14.62
C GLU A 53 -15.74 15.21 14.43
N ALA A 54 -14.60 14.52 14.36
CA ALA A 54 -13.30 15.17 14.21
C ALA A 54 -13.15 15.89 12.85
N GLN A 55 -13.81 15.40 11.81
CA GLN A 55 -13.79 15.99 10.47
C GLN A 55 -14.31 17.43 10.46
N LYS A 56 -15.28 17.78 11.30
CA LYS A 56 -15.88 19.13 11.35
C LYS A 56 -14.83 20.20 11.70
N GLU A 57 -14.02 19.94 12.72
CA GLU A 57 -12.91 20.83 13.10
C GLU A 57 -11.84 20.86 12.01
N TRP A 58 -11.44 19.70 11.50
CA TRP A 58 -10.40 19.58 10.48
C TRP A 58 -10.78 20.30 9.18
N ALA A 59 -12.03 20.16 8.73
CA ALA A 59 -12.54 20.86 7.56
C ALA A 59 -12.55 22.41 7.75
N ALA A 60 -12.75 22.87 8.97
CA ALA A 60 -12.74 24.29 9.30
C ALA A 60 -11.32 24.90 9.30
N PHE A 61 -10.26 24.07 9.39
CA PHE A 61 -8.90 24.57 9.21
C PHE A 61 -8.73 25.08 7.78
N ASN A 62 -8.15 26.29 7.62
CA ASN A 62 -7.80 26.74 6.29
C ASN A 62 -6.75 25.78 5.67
N PRO A 63 -6.70 25.67 4.32
CA PRO A 63 -5.81 24.72 3.64
C PRO A 63 -4.33 24.86 4.02
N GLN A 64 -3.84 26.07 4.27
CA GLN A 64 -2.46 26.32 4.67
C GLN A 64 -2.15 25.77 6.07
N ARG A 65 -3.12 25.82 6.99
CA ARG A 65 -2.96 25.23 8.33
C ARG A 65 -2.86 23.72 8.23
N ARG A 66 -3.68 23.09 7.36
CA ARG A 66 -3.59 21.64 7.08
C ARG A 66 -2.23 21.27 6.47
N ALA A 67 -1.76 22.03 5.48
CA ALA A 67 -0.45 21.78 4.85
C ALA A 67 0.73 21.81 5.85
N ARG A 68 0.68 22.66 6.88
CA ARG A 68 1.71 22.68 7.93
C ARG A 68 1.77 21.42 8.78
N VAL A 69 0.65 20.72 8.94
CA VAL A 69 0.64 19.40 9.59
C VAL A 69 1.39 18.40 8.73
N PHE A 70 1.19 18.39 7.42
CA PHE A 70 1.92 17.51 6.51
C PHE A 70 3.43 17.79 6.48
N MET A 71 3.85 19.06 6.52
CA MET A 71 5.29 19.42 6.61
C MET A 71 5.92 18.79 7.86
N ARG A 72 5.28 18.94 9.03
CA ARG A 72 5.78 18.31 10.27
C ARG A 72 5.73 16.79 10.22
N PHE A 73 4.71 16.22 9.58
CA PHE A 73 4.61 14.77 9.40
C PHE A 73 5.76 14.22 8.55
N ILE A 74 6.13 14.90 7.47
CA ILE A 74 7.29 14.52 6.63
C ILE A 74 8.57 14.50 7.48
N ASP A 75 8.81 15.55 8.28
CA ASP A 75 9.97 15.63 9.17
C ASP A 75 9.98 14.46 10.17
N LEU A 76 8.84 14.13 10.78
CA LEU A 76 8.71 13.04 11.73
C LEU A 76 8.92 11.67 11.08
N VAL A 77 8.36 11.43 9.90
CA VAL A 77 8.58 10.16 9.18
C VAL A 77 10.04 10.00 8.81
N ASN A 78 10.71 11.04 8.33
CA ASN A 78 12.14 11.01 8.02
C ASN A 78 13.00 10.72 9.26
N GLN A 79 12.65 11.27 10.44
CA GLN A 79 13.34 10.99 11.69
C GLN A 79 13.14 9.56 12.21
N ASN A 80 12.05 8.90 11.81
CA ASN A 80 11.70 7.53 12.22
C ASN A 80 11.82 6.52 11.07
N ALA A 81 12.50 6.88 9.96
CA ALA A 81 12.54 6.06 8.76
C ALA A 81 13.15 4.66 9.00
N ASP A 82 14.22 4.59 9.78
CA ASP A 82 14.89 3.32 10.10
C ASP A 82 14.00 2.41 10.95
N GLU A 83 13.33 2.95 11.99
CA GLU A 83 12.34 2.22 12.80
C GLU A 83 11.21 1.65 11.92
N LEU A 84 10.64 2.50 11.08
CA LEU A 84 9.55 2.11 10.18
C LEU A 84 10.00 1.05 9.16
N ALA A 85 11.20 1.18 8.63
CA ALA A 85 11.74 0.23 7.64
C ALA A 85 12.02 -1.13 8.26
N GLU A 86 12.59 -1.19 9.46
CA GLU A 86 12.82 -2.44 10.21
C GLU A 86 11.48 -3.13 10.52
N LEU A 87 10.51 -2.38 11.07
CA LEU A 87 9.18 -2.88 11.37
C LEU A 87 8.49 -3.46 10.14
N LEU A 88 8.58 -2.75 9.01
CA LEU A 88 8.02 -3.17 7.73
C LEU A 88 8.70 -4.45 7.23
N SER A 89 10.03 -4.51 7.28
CA SER A 89 10.81 -5.67 6.83
C SER A 89 10.50 -6.94 7.63
N LEU A 90 10.29 -6.80 8.93
CA LEU A 90 9.93 -7.92 9.82
C LEU A 90 8.53 -8.49 9.52
N GLU A 91 7.56 -7.65 9.17
CA GLU A 91 6.19 -8.10 8.92
C GLU A 91 5.95 -8.50 7.46
N HIS A 92 6.60 -7.83 6.49
CA HIS A 92 6.41 -8.10 5.06
C HIS A 92 7.39 -9.13 4.50
N GLY A 93 8.65 -9.15 4.99
CA GLY A 93 9.72 -9.97 4.43
C GLY A 93 10.62 -9.28 3.40
N LYS A 94 10.27 -8.10 2.88
CA LYS A 94 11.16 -7.34 1.97
C LYS A 94 12.39 -6.80 2.70
N THR A 95 13.47 -6.53 1.97
CA THR A 95 14.70 -5.97 2.55
C THR A 95 14.49 -4.58 3.14
N VAL A 96 15.37 -4.16 4.07
CA VAL A 96 15.31 -2.81 4.66
C VAL A 96 15.44 -1.73 3.58
N ALA A 97 16.26 -1.96 2.54
CA ALA A 97 16.39 -1.04 1.42
C ALA A 97 15.07 -0.86 0.65
N ASP A 98 14.34 -1.97 0.39
CA ASP A 98 13.01 -1.92 -0.23
C ASP A 98 11.97 -1.24 0.67
N SER A 99 12.07 -1.45 1.99
CA SER A 99 11.19 -0.82 2.98
C SER A 99 11.40 0.69 3.07
N LEU A 100 12.64 1.15 3.03
CA LEU A 100 12.96 2.60 2.92
C LEU A 100 12.40 3.19 1.62
N GLY A 101 12.47 2.44 0.51
CA GLY A 101 11.87 2.84 -0.76
C GLY A 101 10.34 2.96 -0.70
N ASP A 102 9.66 2.06 0.03
CA ASP A 102 8.22 2.11 0.30
C ASP A 102 7.85 3.41 1.03
N ILE A 103 8.54 3.68 2.14
CA ILE A 103 8.34 4.88 2.97
C ILE A 103 8.57 6.14 2.15
N GLN A 104 9.68 6.22 1.40
CA GLN A 104 10.03 7.37 0.57
C GLN A 104 8.95 7.65 -0.48
N ARG A 105 8.42 6.63 -1.16
CA ARG A 105 7.33 6.78 -2.13
C ARG A 105 6.03 7.25 -1.50
N GLY A 106 5.78 6.86 -0.24
CA GLY A 106 4.68 7.39 0.55
C GLY A 106 4.84 8.88 0.85
N ILE A 107 6.04 9.30 1.25
CA ILE A 107 6.37 10.71 1.55
C ILE A 107 6.20 11.59 0.30
N GLU A 108 6.62 11.16 -0.88
CA GLU A 108 6.49 11.93 -2.13
C GLU A 108 5.04 12.38 -2.41
N VAL A 109 4.05 11.56 -2.05
CA VAL A 109 2.64 11.95 -2.20
C VAL A 109 2.19 12.87 -1.06
N ILE A 110 2.75 12.74 0.12
CA ILE A 110 2.51 13.72 1.20
C ILE A 110 3.11 15.09 0.84
N GLU A 111 4.29 15.13 0.22
CA GLU A 111 4.90 16.35 -0.34
C GLU A 111 3.99 17.00 -1.39
N PHE A 112 3.45 16.20 -2.32
CA PHE A 112 2.44 16.68 -3.25
C PHE A 112 1.22 17.24 -2.51
N ALA A 113 0.76 16.58 -1.43
CA ALA A 113 -0.39 17.00 -0.64
C ALA A 113 -0.17 18.35 0.07
N VAL A 114 1.07 18.72 0.39
CA VAL A 114 1.42 20.08 0.89
C VAL A 114 1.02 21.16 -0.12
N GLY A 115 1.08 20.86 -1.42
CA GLY A 115 0.70 21.77 -2.50
C GLY A 115 -0.82 21.84 -2.79
N ILE A 116 -1.63 20.96 -2.22
CA ILE A 116 -3.09 20.89 -2.48
C ILE A 116 -3.84 22.20 -2.24
N PRO A 117 -3.45 23.11 -1.31
CA PRO A 117 -4.09 24.43 -1.20
C PRO A 117 -4.18 25.18 -2.53
N HIS A 118 -3.21 25.00 -3.43
CA HIS A 118 -3.22 25.62 -4.75
C HIS A 118 -4.18 24.92 -5.73
N LEU A 119 -4.47 23.65 -5.53
CA LEU A 119 -5.38 22.83 -6.34
C LEU A 119 -6.85 22.97 -5.90
N LEU A 120 -7.10 23.43 -4.69
CA LEU A 120 -8.45 23.64 -4.15
C LEU A 120 -9.13 24.93 -4.66
N LYS A 121 -8.45 25.71 -5.50
CA LYS A 121 -9.05 26.89 -6.13
C LYS A 121 -10.27 26.51 -6.94
N GLY A 122 -11.32 27.34 -6.83
CA GLY A 122 -12.48 27.27 -7.70
C GLY A 122 -12.25 28.08 -8.98
N GLU A 123 -13.26 28.04 -9.83
CA GLU A 123 -13.28 28.78 -11.08
C GLU A 123 -14.36 29.87 -11.01
N PHE A 124 -14.16 30.96 -11.75
CA PHE A 124 -15.09 32.06 -11.87
C PHE A 124 -15.33 32.35 -13.36
N THR A 125 -16.60 32.51 -13.75
CA THR A 125 -17.00 32.89 -15.11
C THR A 125 -17.88 34.14 -15.00
N GLU A 126 -17.37 35.27 -15.49
CA GLU A 126 -18.15 36.49 -15.64
C GLU A 126 -19.06 36.38 -16.86
N GLY A 127 -20.31 36.81 -16.74
CA GLY A 127 -21.24 36.84 -17.86
C GLY A 127 -21.63 35.46 -18.38
N ALA A 128 -21.71 34.44 -17.54
CA ALA A 128 -22.19 33.11 -17.95
C ALA A 128 -23.64 33.12 -18.49
N GLY A 129 -24.38 34.18 -18.20
CA GLY A 129 -25.66 34.55 -18.75
C GLY A 129 -25.88 36.06 -18.58
N THR A 130 -26.97 36.62 -19.13
CA THR A 130 -27.24 38.06 -18.98
C THR A 130 -27.45 38.43 -17.51
N GLY A 131 -26.48 39.18 -16.95
CA GLY A 131 -26.50 39.57 -15.55
C GLY A 131 -26.24 38.43 -14.56
N ILE A 132 -25.60 37.34 -15.00
CA ILE A 132 -25.31 36.16 -14.18
C ILE A 132 -23.81 35.84 -14.24
N ASP A 133 -23.17 35.81 -13.06
CA ASP A 133 -21.84 35.26 -12.88
C ASP A 133 -21.92 33.90 -12.15
N VAL A 134 -20.96 33.01 -12.46
CA VAL A 134 -20.91 31.66 -11.86
C VAL A 134 -19.53 31.41 -11.26
N TYR A 135 -19.51 30.86 -10.08
CA TYR A 135 -18.27 30.39 -9.46
C TYR A 135 -18.44 29.02 -8.84
N SER A 136 -17.32 28.30 -8.74
CA SER A 136 -17.25 27.00 -8.06
C SER A 136 -16.38 27.07 -6.81
N ILE A 137 -16.73 26.30 -5.80
CA ILE A 137 -15.90 26.08 -4.62
C ILE A 137 -15.73 24.57 -4.38
N ARG A 138 -14.56 24.18 -3.92
CA ARG A 138 -14.27 22.78 -3.59
C ARG A 138 -14.44 22.56 -2.09
N GLN A 139 -15.24 21.56 -1.72
CA GLN A 139 -15.52 21.21 -0.33
C GLN A 139 -15.13 19.75 -0.07
N PRO A 140 -14.76 19.38 1.19
CA PRO A 140 -14.52 17.99 1.56
C PRO A 140 -15.82 17.17 1.45
N LEU A 141 -15.68 15.88 1.20
CA LEU A 141 -16.79 14.92 1.15
C LEU A 141 -17.30 14.57 2.56
N GLY A 142 -16.44 14.65 3.56
CA GLY A 142 -16.70 14.21 4.93
C GLY A 142 -15.80 13.07 5.35
N VAL A 143 -16.36 11.91 5.69
CA VAL A 143 -15.57 10.70 6.00
C VAL A 143 -15.36 9.89 4.72
N VAL A 144 -14.13 9.52 4.47
CA VAL A 144 -13.74 8.64 3.36
C VAL A 144 -12.88 7.49 3.88
N ALA A 145 -12.85 6.37 3.15
CA ALA A 145 -12.12 5.19 3.57
C ALA A 145 -11.08 4.72 2.56
N GLY A 146 -10.05 4.04 3.05
CA GLY A 146 -9.05 3.35 2.25
C GLY A 146 -8.91 1.90 2.69
N ILE A 147 -8.86 0.98 1.73
CA ILE A 147 -8.58 -0.43 1.95
C ILE A 147 -7.30 -0.74 1.16
N THR A 148 -6.24 -1.15 1.86
CA THR A 148 -4.90 -1.25 1.28
C THR A 148 -4.31 -2.65 1.42
N PRO A 149 -3.48 -3.08 0.44
CA PRO A 149 -2.86 -4.39 0.42
C PRO A 149 -1.59 -4.43 1.28
N PHE A 150 -1.01 -5.63 1.39
CA PHE A 150 0.19 -5.88 2.19
C PHE A 150 1.48 -5.38 1.54
N ASN A 151 1.56 -5.33 0.22
CA ASN A 151 2.84 -5.19 -0.49
C ASN A 151 3.51 -3.80 -0.37
N PHE A 152 2.76 -2.79 0.05
CA PHE A 152 3.27 -1.44 0.33
C PHE A 152 2.49 -0.82 1.51
N PRO A 153 2.78 -1.27 2.75
CA PRO A 153 2.00 -0.88 3.93
C PRO A 153 2.27 0.56 4.42
N ALA A 154 3.28 1.24 3.89
CA ALA A 154 3.49 2.68 4.09
C ALA A 154 2.97 3.50 2.90
N MET A 155 3.44 3.18 1.69
CA MET A 155 3.17 3.94 0.47
C MET A 155 1.69 4.05 0.16
N ILE A 156 0.97 2.94 0.08
CA ILE A 156 -0.42 2.95 -0.39
C ILE A 156 -1.37 3.59 0.63
N PRO A 157 -1.26 3.36 1.95
CA PRO A 157 -1.97 4.15 2.94
C PRO A 157 -1.74 5.66 2.80
N LEU A 158 -0.49 6.10 2.64
CA LEU A 158 -0.16 7.53 2.49
C LEU A 158 -0.67 8.11 1.17
N TRP A 159 -0.64 7.34 0.08
CA TRP A 159 -1.20 7.75 -1.21
C TRP A 159 -2.70 8.06 -1.16
N LYS A 160 -3.42 7.35 -0.31
CA LYS A 160 -4.86 7.57 -0.12
C LYS A 160 -5.14 8.62 0.95
N ALA A 161 -4.48 8.52 2.09
CA ALA A 161 -4.69 9.42 3.22
C ALA A 161 -4.24 10.85 2.91
N GLY A 162 -3.08 11.05 2.29
CA GLY A 162 -2.50 12.36 2.03
C GLY A 162 -3.48 13.32 1.31
N PRO A 163 -3.91 13.01 0.08
CA PRO A 163 -4.87 13.84 -0.64
C PRO A 163 -6.23 13.96 0.07
N ALA A 164 -6.73 12.88 0.68
CA ALA A 164 -8.00 12.90 1.40
C ALA A 164 -7.98 13.90 2.57
N LEU A 165 -6.98 13.80 3.43
CA LEU A 165 -6.79 14.66 4.59
C LEU A 165 -6.49 16.12 4.17
N ALA A 166 -5.65 16.34 3.16
CA ALA A 166 -5.34 17.67 2.66
C ALA A 166 -6.57 18.42 2.14
N CYS A 167 -7.52 17.68 1.54
CA CYS A 167 -8.81 18.22 1.11
C CYS A 167 -9.80 18.48 2.28
N GLY A 168 -9.44 18.15 3.51
CA GLY A 168 -10.27 18.38 4.70
C GLY A 168 -11.23 17.25 5.05
N ASN A 169 -11.04 16.06 4.47
CA ASN A 169 -11.79 14.86 4.87
C ASN A 169 -11.19 14.23 6.13
N ALA A 170 -11.98 13.44 6.85
CA ALA A 170 -11.45 12.42 7.75
C ALA A 170 -11.27 11.11 6.98
N PHE A 171 -10.30 10.31 7.39
CA PHE A 171 -9.89 9.11 6.69
C PHE A 171 -9.88 7.88 7.61
N VAL A 172 -10.62 6.85 7.23
CA VAL A 172 -10.63 5.54 7.90
C VAL A 172 -9.85 4.56 7.04
N LEU A 173 -8.73 4.07 7.55
CA LEU A 173 -7.87 3.10 6.90
C LEU A 173 -8.15 1.69 7.41
N LYS A 174 -8.42 0.75 6.50
CA LYS A 174 -8.29 -0.69 6.75
C LYS A 174 -7.04 -1.19 6.04
N PRO A 175 -5.91 -1.32 6.73
CA PRO A 175 -4.69 -1.88 6.15
C PRO A 175 -4.78 -3.40 6.02
N SER A 176 -3.74 -4.01 5.44
CA SER A 176 -3.58 -5.46 5.47
C SER A 176 -3.41 -5.96 6.92
N GLU A 177 -4.01 -7.11 7.22
CA GLU A 177 -3.83 -7.82 8.48
C GLU A 177 -2.48 -8.56 8.59
N ARG A 178 -1.72 -8.61 7.50
CA ARG A 178 -0.42 -9.32 7.45
C ARG A 178 0.74 -8.49 7.97
N ASP A 179 0.68 -7.17 7.75
CA ASP A 179 1.70 -6.19 8.11
C ASP A 179 1.06 -4.90 8.64
N PRO A 180 0.37 -5.01 9.78
CA PRO A 180 -0.50 -3.96 10.30
C PRO A 180 0.21 -2.85 11.07
N SER A 181 1.47 -3.04 11.51
CA SER A 181 2.11 -2.16 12.49
C SER A 181 2.52 -0.82 11.92
N VAL A 182 3.05 -0.78 10.69
CA VAL A 182 3.49 0.47 10.04
C VAL A 182 2.34 1.46 9.87
N PRO A 183 1.14 1.09 9.38
CA PRO A 183 0.00 2.00 9.31
C PRO A 183 -0.40 2.61 10.67
N VAL A 184 -0.29 1.83 11.76
CA VAL A 184 -0.56 2.34 13.12
C VAL A 184 0.50 3.37 13.51
N ARG A 185 1.79 3.06 13.29
CA ARG A 185 2.88 4.01 13.62
C ARG A 185 2.76 5.31 12.81
N LEU A 186 2.40 5.24 11.54
CA LEU A 186 2.12 6.42 10.72
C LEU A 186 0.96 7.25 11.28
N ALA A 187 -0.10 6.61 11.80
CA ALA A 187 -1.20 7.33 12.43
C ALA A 187 -0.75 8.06 13.71
N GLU A 188 0.11 7.45 14.52
CA GLU A 188 0.72 8.09 15.68
C GLU A 188 1.55 9.32 15.27
N LEU A 189 2.38 9.20 14.25
CA LEU A 189 3.18 10.31 13.74
C LEU A 189 2.30 11.46 13.18
N PHE A 190 1.12 11.16 12.62
CA PHE A 190 0.16 12.21 12.25
C PHE A 190 -0.36 12.98 13.47
N ILE A 191 -0.64 12.30 14.59
CA ILE A 191 -1.03 12.98 15.85
C ILE A 191 0.11 13.83 16.37
N GLU A 192 1.34 13.32 16.39
CA GLU A 192 2.55 14.07 16.79
C GLU A 192 2.76 15.31 15.90
N ALA A 193 2.45 15.21 14.60
CA ALA A 193 2.48 16.33 13.65
C ALA A 193 1.38 17.39 13.90
N GLY A 194 0.38 17.07 14.73
CA GLY A 194 -0.72 17.97 15.08
C GLY A 194 -2.00 17.77 14.27
N LEU A 195 -2.19 16.58 13.68
CA LEU A 195 -3.48 16.16 13.16
C LEU A 195 -4.44 15.95 14.33
N PRO A 196 -5.65 16.51 14.33
CA PRO A 196 -6.61 16.27 15.42
C PRO A 196 -6.96 14.79 15.60
N PRO A 197 -7.05 14.27 16.85
CA PRO A 197 -7.50 12.92 17.12
C PRO A 197 -8.82 12.61 16.41
N GLY A 198 -8.91 11.43 15.80
CA GLY A 198 -10.10 11.00 15.07
C GLY A 198 -10.10 11.31 13.56
N VAL A 199 -9.31 12.27 13.10
CA VAL A 199 -9.26 12.62 11.67
C VAL A 199 -8.61 11.52 10.83
N PHE A 200 -7.65 10.79 11.38
CA PHE A 200 -7.09 9.58 10.79
C PHE A 200 -7.28 8.40 11.74
N GLN A 201 -8.01 7.39 11.28
CA GLN A 201 -8.36 6.17 12.02
C GLN A 201 -7.75 4.96 11.34
N VAL A 202 -7.25 3.99 12.10
CA VAL A 202 -6.79 2.69 11.57
C VAL A 202 -7.63 1.58 12.21
N VAL A 203 -8.37 0.86 11.38
CA VAL A 203 -9.22 -0.26 11.77
C VAL A 203 -8.75 -1.52 11.06
N HIS A 204 -8.10 -2.42 11.78
CA HIS A 204 -7.71 -3.72 11.23
C HIS A 204 -8.93 -4.60 11.03
N GLY A 205 -8.89 -5.49 10.05
CA GLY A 205 -10.00 -6.40 9.84
C GLY A 205 -9.92 -7.17 8.52
N ASP A 206 -10.80 -8.13 8.44
CA ASP A 206 -11.04 -8.98 7.29
C ASP A 206 -12.29 -8.54 6.49
N LYS A 207 -12.97 -9.48 5.86
CA LYS A 207 -14.18 -9.23 5.07
C LYS A 207 -15.27 -8.50 5.87
N GLU A 208 -15.46 -8.82 7.15
CA GLU A 208 -16.49 -8.19 8.00
C GLU A 208 -16.28 -6.67 8.10
N ALA A 209 -15.05 -6.24 8.35
CA ALA A 209 -14.72 -4.81 8.40
C ALA A 209 -14.85 -4.14 7.02
N VAL A 210 -14.51 -4.85 5.94
CA VAL A 210 -14.67 -4.36 4.56
C VAL A 210 -16.14 -4.12 4.24
N ASP A 211 -17.00 -5.09 4.52
CA ASP A 211 -18.44 -4.99 4.28
C ASP A 211 -19.04 -3.84 5.08
N ALA A 212 -18.68 -3.73 6.37
CA ALA A 212 -19.11 -2.61 7.21
C ALA A 212 -18.71 -1.24 6.63
N ILE A 213 -17.50 -1.10 6.08
CA ILE A 213 -17.05 0.12 5.39
C ILE A 213 -17.90 0.40 4.15
N LEU A 214 -18.18 -0.62 3.34
CA LEU A 214 -18.95 -0.46 2.10
C LEU A 214 -20.41 -0.08 2.37
N GLU A 215 -21.00 -0.62 3.40
CA GLU A 215 -22.42 -0.41 3.76
C GLU A 215 -22.62 0.86 4.59
N HIS A 216 -21.60 1.38 5.29
CA HIS A 216 -21.75 2.48 6.24
C HIS A 216 -22.19 3.78 5.59
N PRO A 217 -23.36 4.37 5.97
CA PRO A 217 -23.95 5.51 5.26
C PRO A 217 -23.13 6.81 5.36
N THR A 218 -22.31 6.97 6.40
CA THR A 218 -21.50 8.17 6.62
C THR A 218 -20.24 8.19 5.73
N ILE A 219 -19.75 7.04 5.27
CA ILE A 219 -18.59 6.95 4.36
C ILE A 219 -19.04 7.34 2.95
N GLN A 220 -18.45 8.40 2.40
CA GLN A 220 -18.83 8.99 1.12
C GLN A 220 -18.00 8.47 -0.07
N ALA A 221 -16.80 7.98 0.21
CA ALA A 221 -15.92 7.45 -0.83
C ALA A 221 -15.02 6.34 -0.28
N VAL A 222 -14.64 5.40 -1.16
CA VAL A 222 -13.74 4.30 -0.84
C VAL A 222 -12.62 4.23 -1.89
N GLY A 223 -11.37 4.18 -1.44
CA GLY A 223 -10.22 3.88 -2.26
C GLY A 223 -9.69 2.47 -1.97
N PHE A 224 -9.49 1.66 -2.97
CA PHE A 224 -9.01 0.29 -2.85
C PHE A 224 -7.79 0.03 -3.74
N VAL A 225 -6.86 -0.79 -3.24
CA VAL A 225 -5.82 -1.46 -4.05
C VAL A 225 -5.72 -2.91 -3.58
N GLY A 226 -5.69 -3.86 -4.52
CA GLY A 226 -5.55 -5.28 -4.20
C GLY A 226 -5.73 -6.17 -5.43
N SER A 227 -6.21 -7.41 -5.25
CA SER A 227 -6.50 -8.32 -6.36
C SER A 227 -7.69 -7.85 -7.21
N SER A 228 -7.74 -8.28 -8.48
CA SER A 228 -8.79 -7.85 -9.42
C SER A 228 -10.19 -8.25 -8.97
N ASP A 229 -10.37 -9.47 -8.46
CA ASP A 229 -11.67 -9.96 -7.99
C ASP A 229 -12.19 -9.14 -6.79
N ILE A 230 -11.28 -8.80 -5.86
CA ILE A 230 -11.63 -7.96 -4.71
C ILE A 230 -11.88 -6.52 -5.16
N ALA A 231 -11.10 -5.98 -6.13
CA ALA A 231 -11.35 -4.66 -6.69
C ALA A 231 -12.76 -4.56 -7.31
N GLN A 232 -13.20 -5.58 -8.03
CA GLN A 232 -14.54 -5.67 -8.58
C GLN A 232 -15.60 -5.73 -7.47
N TYR A 233 -15.38 -6.54 -6.43
CA TYR A 233 -16.26 -6.64 -5.27
C TYR A 233 -16.44 -5.28 -4.57
N ILE A 234 -15.32 -4.60 -4.26
CA ILE A 234 -15.33 -3.28 -3.62
C ILE A 234 -16.02 -2.23 -4.49
N TYR A 235 -15.70 -2.20 -5.80
CA TYR A 235 -16.33 -1.28 -6.74
C TYR A 235 -17.84 -1.46 -6.78
N SER A 236 -18.31 -2.70 -6.93
CA SER A 236 -19.73 -3.02 -7.00
C SER A 236 -20.47 -2.71 -5.70
N GLY A 237 -19.86 -3.05 -4.55
CA GLY A 237 -20.43 -2.74 -3.23
C GLY A 237 -20.50 -1.25 -2.95
N ALA A 238 -19.43 -0.50 -3.26
CA ALA A 238 -19.44 0.96 -3.11
C ALA A 238 -20.50 1.62 -3.99
N ALA A 239 -20.62 1.20 -5.26
CA ALA A 239 -21.61 1.72 -6.20
C ALA A 239 -23.05 1.43 -5.74
N ALA A 240 -23.31 0.22 -5.23
CA ALA A 240 -24.62 -0.16 -4.69
C ALA A 240 -25.08 0.72 -3.52
N HIS A 241 -24.12 1.30 -2.76
CA HIS A 241 -24.39 2.21 -1.64
C HIS A 241 -24.15 3.69 -1.98
N GLY A 242 -24.08 4.04 -3.27
CA GLY A 242 -23.96 5.42 -3.74
C GLY A 242 -22.63 6.11 -3.41
N LYS A 243 -21.58 5.34 -3.07
CA LYS A 243 -20.27 5.88 -2.73
C LYS A 243 -19.42 6.13 -3.98
N ARG A 244 -18.59 7.16 -3.95
CA ARG A 244 -17.50 7.30 -4.92
C ARG A 244 -16.47 6.20 -4.65
N SER A 245 -15.92 5.62 -5.72
CA SER A 245 -14.91 4.57 -5.56
C SER A 245 -13.76 4.72 -6.56
N GLN A 246 -12.56 4.34 -6.12
CA GLN A 246 -11.38 4.20 -6.93
C GLN A 246 -10.75 2.85 -6.58
N CYS A 247 -10.89 1.86 -7.46
CA CYS A 247 -10.47 0.50 -7.21
C CYS A 247 -9.41 0.07 -8.23
N PHE A 248 -8.22 -0.26 -7.74
CA PHE A 248 -7.11 -0.76 -8.55
C PHE A 248 -6.92 -2.24 -8.28
N GLY A 249 -6.94 -3.04 -9.35
CA GLY A 249 -6.71 -4.48 -9.34
C GLY A 249 -5.28 -4.87 -9.65
N GLY A 250 -5.10 -6.13 -10.05
CA GLY A 250 -3.82 -6.68 -10.47
C GLY A 250 -3.30 -6.07 -11.77
N ALA A 251 -1.99 -6.18 -11.97
CA ALA A 251 -1.31 -5.68 -13.16
C ALA A 251 -0.46 -6.79 -13.79
N LYS A 252 -0.14 -6.63 -15.09
CA LYS A 252 0.81 -7.43 -15.84
C LYS A 252 1.65 -6.48 -16.70
N ASN A 253 2.66 -5.88 -16.08
CA ASN A 253 3.46 -4.84 -16.72
C ASN A 253 4.42 -5.45 -17.75
N HIS A 254 4.53 -4.79 -18.89
CA HIS A 254 5.39 -5.19 -20.01
C HIS A 254 6.49 -4.16 -20.21
N MET A 255 7.70 -4.63 -20.49
CA MET A 255 8.83 -3.80 -20.88
C MET A 255 9.24 -4.15 -22.32
N ILE A 256 9.11 -3.20 -23.23
CA ILE A 256 9.58 -3.36 -24.61
C ILE A 256 11.05 -2.99 -24.67
N VAL A 257 11.90 -3.90 -25.17
CA VAL A 257 13.35 -3.70 -25.31
C VAL A 257 13.69 -3.59 -26.79
N MET A 258 14.07 -2.39 -27.21
CA MET A 258 14.44 -2.10 -28.60
C MET A 258 15.85 -2.60 -28.94
N PRO A 259 16.18 -2.85 -30.25
CA PRO A 259 17.49 -3.35 -30.65
C PRO A 259 18.67 -2.44 -30.30
N ASP A 260 18.44 -1.13 -30.22
CA ASP A 260 19.42 -0.09 -29.88
C ASP A 260 19.45 0.27 -28.39
N ALA A 261 18.68 -0.44 -27.54
CA ALA A 261 18.68 -0.23 -26.09
C ALA A 261 20.06 -0.61 -25.49
N ASP A 262 20.46 0.12 -24.46
CA ASP A 262 21.52 -0.31 -23.56
C ASP A 262 21.07 -1.54 -22.77
N LEU A 263 21.56 -2.71 -23.17
CA LEU A 263 21.11 -3.98 -22.59
C LEU A 263 21.55 -4.17 -21.14
N ASP A 264 22.62 -3.56 -20.68
CA ASP A 264 23.05 -3.67 -19.29
C ASP A 264 22.10 -2.88 -18.39
N GLN A 265 21.72 -1.65 -18.77
CA GLN A 265 20.70 -0.88 -18.09
C GLN A 265 19.33 -1.58 -18.14
N ALA A 266 18.95 -2.16 -19.29
CA ALA A 266 17.67 -2.86 -19.42
C ALA A 266 17.60 -4.10 -18.51
N VAL A 267 18.70 -4.86 -18.40
CA VAL A 267 18.80 -6.03 -17.51
C VAL A 267 18.72 -5.60 -16.06
N ASP A 268 19.48 -4.58 -15.63
CA ASP A 268 19.44 -4.09 -14.25
C ASP A 268 18.03 -3.57 -13.88
N ALA A 269 17.36 -2.87 -14.80
CA ALA A 269 15.97 -2.42 -14.62
C ALA A 269 15.00 -3.60 -14.50
N LEU A 270 15.14 -4.64 -15.33
CA LEU A 270 14.31 -5.86 -15.26
C LEU A 270 14.55 -6.64 -13.98
N ILE A 271 15.80 -6.78 -13.53
CA ILE A 271 16.13 -7.42 -12.26
C ILE A 271 15.49 -6.65 -11.10
N GLY A 272 15.72 -5.35 -11.00
CA GLY A 272 15.16 -4.54 -9.92
C GLY A 272 13.64 -4.53 -9.91
N ALA A 273 13.01 -4.40 -11.09
CA ALA A 273 11.54 -4.32 -11.19
C ALA A 273 10.84 -5.69 -11.15
N GLY A 274 11.51 -6.78 -11.54
CA GLY A 274 10.93 -8.12 -11.58
C GLY A 274 11.12 -8.91 -10.29
N TYR A 275 12.27 -8.77 -9.65
CA TYR A 275 12.68 -9.58 -8.50
C TYR A 275 12.65 -8.81 -7.17
N GLY A 276 12.76 -7.50 -7.18
CA GLY A 276 12.65 -6.69 -5.97
C GLY A 276 11.39 -7.00 -5.18
N SER A 277 11.49 -7.13 -3.85
CA SER A 277 10.40 -7.55 -2.96
C SER A 277 9.77 -8.90 -3.38
N ALA A 278 10.59 -9.87 -3.85
CA ALA A 278 10.15 -11.18 -4.36
C ALA A 278 9.08 -11.07 -5.47
N GLY A 279 9.05 -9.96 -6.23
CA GLY A 279 8.05 -9.70 -7.27
C GLY A 279 6.68 -9.27 -6.74
N GLU A 280 6.50 -9.08 -5.44
CA GLU A 280 5.23 -8.71 -4.82
C GLU A 280 4.92 -7.20 -4.95
N ARG A 281 5.15 -6.64 -6.13
CA ARG A 281 4.88 -5.23 -6.45
C ARG A 281 3.83 -5.11 -7.55
N CYS A 282 2.91 -4.17 -7.40
CA CYS A 282 1.96 -3.81 -8.46
C CYS A 282 2.66 -3.27 -9.73
N MET A 283 3.85 -2.71 -9.56
CA MET A 283 4.68 -2.16 -10.64
C MET A 283 5.77 -3.15 -11.13
N ALA A 284 5.76 -4.41 -10.64
CA ALA A 284 6.72 -5.43 -11.10
C ALA A 284 6.62 -5.64 -12.61
N ILE A 285 7.76 -5.69 -13.29
CA ILE A 285 7.81 -6.04 -14.72
C ILE A 285 7.72 -7.55 -14.84
N SER A 286 6.58 -8.03 -15.30
CA SER A 286 6.28 -9.46 -15.44
C SER A 286 6.64 -10.02 -16.81
N VAL A 287 6.75 -9.15 -17.83
CA VAL A 287 6.97 -9.54 -19.23
C VAL A 287 7.99 -8.62 -19.86
N ALA A 288 9.08 -9.21 -20.38
CA ALA A 288 9.99 -8.50 -21.27
C ALA A 288 9.66 -8.87 -22.74
N VAL A 289 9.54 -7.85 -23.60
CA VAL A 289 9.22 -7.99 -25.02
C VAL A 289 10.38 -7.45 -25.84
N PRO A 290 11.44 -8.25 -26.09
CA PRO A 290 12.55 -7.84 -26.93
C PRO A 290 12.13 -7.78 -28.41
N VAL A 291 12.55 -6.72 -29.10
CA VAL A 291 12.27 -6.54 -30.54
C VAL A 291 13.40 -7.15 -31.36
N GLY A 292 13.07 -8.22 -32.09
CA GLY A 292 14.01 -8.97 -32.92
C GLY A 292 14.73 -10.09 -32.20
N GLU A 293 15.06 -11.16 -32.93
CA GLU A 293 15.63 -12.38 -32.40
C GLU A 293 17.03 -12.18 -31.76
N GLU A 294 17.86 -11.33 -32.38
CA GLU A 294 19.18 -11.00 -31.82
C GLU A 294 19.06 -10.32 -30.46
N THR A 295 18.17 -9.35 -30.34
CA THR A 295 17.89 -8.66 -29.05
C THR A 295 17.39 -9.65 -28.01
N ALA A 296 16.48 -10.55 -28.40
CA ALA A 296 15.93 -11.57 -27.51
C ALA A 296 17.02 -12.51 -26.95
N ASN A 297 17.87 -13.02 -27.84
CA ASN A 297 18.95 -13.94 -27.45
C ASN A 297 19.97 -13.27 -26.53
N ARG A 298 20.38 -12.05 -26.83
CA ARG A 298 21.33 -11.26 -26.01
C ARG A 298 20.74 -10.90 -24.65
N LEU A 299 19.48 -10.45 -24.61
CA LEU A 299 18.79 -10.11 -23.38
C LEU A 299 18.64 -11.35 -22.48
N ARG A 300 18.19 -12.49 -23.05
CA ARG A 300 18.03 -13.75 -22.34
C ARG A 300 19.32 -14.20 -21.67
N ALA A 301 20.43 -14.20 -22.42
CA ALA A 301 21.73 -14.64 -21.90
C ALA A 301 22.16 -13.79 -20.68
N ARG A 302 22.04 -12.45 -20.76
CA ARG A 302 22.42 -11.55 -19.66
C ARG A 302 21.48 -11.65 -18.46
N LEU A 303 20.16 -11.82 -18.70
CA LEU A 303 19.20 -12.02 -17.63
C LEU A 303 19.49 -13.29 -16.85
N VAL A 304 19.77 -14.42 -17.53
CA VAL A 304 20.13 -15.69 -16.89
C VAL A 304 21.37 -15.52 -16.01
N GLU A 305 22.40 -14.85 -16.51
CA GLU A 305 23.61 -14.57 -15.75
C GLU A 305 23.29 -13.77 -14.47
N ARG A 306 22.55 -12.68 -14.59
CA ARG A 306 22.19 -11.81 -13.45
C ARG A 306 21.27 -12.49 -12.45
N ILE A 307 20.25 -13.24 -12.92
CA ILE A 307 19.35 -14.01 -12.04
C ILE A 307 20.13 -15.02 -11.21
N ASN A 308 21.14 -15.67 -11.81
CA ASN A 308 21.98 -16.64 -11.10
C ASN A 308 22.87 -16.02 -10.02
N GLN A 309 23.08 -14.73 -10.02
CA GLN A 309 23.86 -13.99 -9.02
C GLN A 309 22.99 -13.47 -7.86
N LEU A 310 21.65 -13.46 -8.02
CA LEU A 310 20.75 -12.96 -6.99
C LEU A 310 20.82 -13.80 -5.72
N ARG A 311 20.84 -13.11 -4.59
CA ARG A 311 20.86 -13.69 -3.26
C ARG A 311 19.53 -13.45 -2.57
N VAL A 312 18.79 -14.52 -2.35
CA VAL A 312 17.62 -14.51 -1.48
C VAL A 312 18.11 -14.62 -0.03
N GLY A 313 17.60 -13.83 0.87
CA GLY A 313 18.07 -13.83 2.25
C GLY A 313 17.03 -13.30 3.23
N HIS A 314 17.36 -13.34 4.51
CA HIS A 314 16.53 -12.78 5.57
C HIS A 314 16.29 -11.29 5.32
N SER A 315 15.09 -10.80 5.60
CA SER A 315 14.70 -9.40 5.35
C SER A 315 15.63 -8.36 5.98
N LEU A 316 16.28 -8.70 7.08
CA LEU A 316 17.25 -7.84 7.76
C LEU A 316 18.72 -8.12 7.35
N ASP A 317 18.99 -9.07 6.44
CA ASP A 317 20.36 -9.28 5.92
C ASP A 317 20.71 -8.18 4.89
N PRO A 318 21.71 -7.32 5.19
CA PRO A 318 22.10 -6.24 4.28
C PRO A 318 22.74 -6.74 2.97
N LYS A 319 22.99 -8.06 2.85
CA LYS A 319 23.56 -8.69 1.66
C LYS A 319 22.49 -9.34 0.78
N ALA A 320 21.25 -9.45 1.24
CA ALA A 320 20.16 -10.00 0.46
C ALA A 320 19.74 -9.01 -0.62
N ASP A 321 19.59 -9.49 -1.86
CA ASP A 321 19.01 -8.69 -2.96
C ASP A 321 17.49 -8.57 -2.80
N TYR A 322 16.84 -9.62 -2.29
CA TYR A 322 15.43 -9.60 -1.88
C TYR A 322 15.16 -10.68 -0.80
N GLY A 323 14.04 -10.51 -0.11
CA GLY A 323 13.61 -11.39 0.97
C GLY A 323 12.59 -12.44 0.52
N PRO A 324 11.99 -13.17 1.49
CA PRO A 324 10.97 -14.18 1.22
C PRO A 324 9.65 -13.57 0.75
N LEU A 325 8.77 -14.43 0.22
CA LEU A 325 7.36 -14.13 0.01
C LEU A 325 6.63 -13.94 1.35
N VAL A 326 5.57 -13.15 1.35
CA VAL A 326 4.87 -12.75 2.59
C VAL A 326 4.21 -13.91 3.35
N THR A 327 3.85 -15.02 2.68
CA THR A 327 3.21 -16.20 3.30
C THR A 327 3.52 -17.48 2.53
N GLY A 328 3.44 -18.63 3.20
CA GLY A 328 3.51 -19.95 2.57
C GLY A 328 2.46 -20.17 1.49
N ALA A 329 1.26 -19.59 1.65
CA ALA A 329 0.23 -19.68 0.59
C ALA A 329 0.62 -18.88 -0.67
N ALA A 330 1.38 -17.79 -0.53
CA ALA A 330 1.94 -17.07 -1.67
C ALA A 330 3.03 -17.90 -2.37
N LEU A 331 3.91 -18.53 -1.61
CA LEU A 331 4.94 -19.43 -2.11
C LEU A 331 4.34 -20.58 -2.92
N GLU A 332 3.39 -21.32 -2.36
CA GLU A 332 2.70 -22.42 -3.05
C GLU A 332 2.00 -21.97 -4.34
N ARG A 333 1.39 -20.79 -4.32
CA ARG A 333 0.76 -20.23 -5.52
C ARG A 333 1.79 -19.92 -6.61
N VAL A 334 2.94 -19.37 -6.28
CA VAL A 334 4.01 -19.07 -7.23
C VAL A 334 4.58 -20.37 -7.82
N ARG A 335 4.88 -21.36 -6.98
CA ARG A 335 5.33 -22.70 -7.43
C ARG A 335 4.35 -23.35 -8.40
N ASN A 336 3.05 -23.27 -8.08
CA ASN A 336 1.99 -23.80 -8.95
C ASN A 336 1.93 -23.07 -10.29
N TYR A 337 2.10 -21.74 -10.33
CA TYR A 337 2.12 -20.98 -11.60
C TYR A 337 3.33 -21.33 -12.48
N ILE A 338 4.49 -21.57 -11.88
CA ILE A 338 5.67 -22.06 -12.63
C ILE A 338 5.36 -23.41 -13.26
N GLY A 339 4.80 -24.37 -12.51
CA GLY A 339 4.39 -25.66 -13.02
C GLY A 339 3.38 -25.55 -14.16
N GLN A 340 2.32 -24.77 -13.98
CA GLN A 340 1.32 -24.52 -15.03
C GLN A 340 1.92 -23.91 -16.30
N GLY A 341 2.91 -23.01 -16.17
CA GLY A 341 3.62 -22.43 -17.30
C GLY A 341 4.36 -23.50 -18.12
N VAL A 342 5.07 -24.40 -17.44
CA VAL A 342 5.77 -25.53 -18.08
C VAL A 342 4.78 -26.47 -18.77
N ASP A 343 3.70 -26.84 -18.09
CA ASP A 343 2.65 -27.72 -18.63
C ASP A 343 1.96 -27.09 -19.85
N ALA A 344 1.87 -25.75 -19.91
CA ALA A 344 1.36 -25.02 -21.05
C ALA A 344 2.36 -24.85 -22.20
N GLY A 345 3.59 -25.39 -22.07
CA GLY A 345 4.62 -25.39 -23.10
C GLY A 345 5.61 -24.25 -23.03
N ALA A 346 5.68 -23.50 -21.91
CA ALA A 346 6.72 -22.50 -21.70
C ALA A 346 8.07 -23.17 -21.46
N GLU A 347 9.14 -22.59 -22.02
CA GLU A 347 10.52 -23.00 -21.73
C GLU A 347 10.94 -22.45 -20.37
N LEU A 348 11.24 -23.33 -19.42
CA LEU A 348 11.78 -22.96 -18.13
C LEU A 348 13.29 -22.73 -18.23
N VAL A 349 13.70 -21.48 -18.38
CA VAL A 349 15.12 -21.10 -18.61
C VAL A 349 15.91 -21.11 -17.32
N VAL A 350 15.30 -20.62 -16.23
CA VAL A 350 15.88 -20.62 -14.88
C VAL A 350 14.80 -21.10 -13.92
N ASP A 351 15.08 -22.17 -13.19
CA ASP A 351 14.20 -22.65 -12.11
C ASP A 351 14.75 -22.23 -10.76
N GLY A 352 14.02 -21.41 -10.03
CA GLY A 352 14.37 -20.96 -8.69
C GLY A 352 13.87 -21.87 -7.58
N ARG A 353 12.99 -22.84 -7.86
CA ARG A 353 12.28 -23.64 -6.85
C ARG A 353 13.19 -24.52 -5.98
N GLU A 354 14.43 -24.77 -6.42
CA GLU A 354 15.44 -25.56 -5.70
C GLU A 354 16.61 -24.70 -5.18
N ARG A 355 16.48 -23.35 -5.27
CA ARG A 355 17.57 -22.43 -4.91
C ARG A 355 17.43 -21.85 -3.52
N GLY A 356 16.51 -22.36 -2.72
CA GLY A 356 16.24 -21.83 -1.41
C GLY A 356 17.47 -21.67 -0.53
N SER A 357 17.46 -20.67 0.32
CA SER A 357 18.33 -20.63 1.47
C SER A 357 17.74 -21.54 2.52
N ASP A 358 18.51 -22.51 3.01
CA ASP A 358 18.09 -23.45 4.08
C ASP A 358 17.56 -22.73 5.34
N ASP A 359 17.80 -21.41 5.43
CA ASP A 359 17.46 -20.56 6.56
C ASP A 359 16.14 -19.77 6.38
N LEU A 360 15.46 -19.84 5.21
CA LEU A 360 14.23 -19.12 4.95
C LEU A 360 13.01 -20.03 4.84
N THR A 361 11.91 -19.66 5.51
CA THR A 361 10.68 -20.46 5.49
C THR A 361 9.84 -20.23 4.22
N PHE A 362 9.77 -18.97 3.72
CA PHE A 362 8.98 -18.61 2.53
C PHE A 362 9.83 -18.04 1.41
N GLY A 363 11.10 -18.44 1.29
CA GLY A 363 12.11 -17.81 0.44
C GLY A 363 12.38 -18.48 -0.90
N ASP A 364 11.77 -19.63 -1.22
CA ASP A 364 12.14 -20.44 -2.39
C ASP A 364 11.24 -20.21 -3.60
#